data_4559fbc0b3769a6384003c769d3b4f6d
#
_entry.id   4559fbc0b3769a6384003c769d3b4f6d
#
_cell.length_a   1.000
_cell.length_b   1.000
_cell.length_c   1.000
_cell.angle_alpha   90.00
_cell.angle_beta   90.00
_cell.angle_gamma   90.00
#
_symmetry.space_group_name_H-M   'P 1'
#
loop_
_entity.id
_entity.type
_entity.pdbx_description
1 polymer ?
#
loop_
_entity_poly.entity_id
_entity_poly.type
_entity_poly.pdbx_seq_one_letter_code
_entity_poly.pdbx_strand_id
1 'polypeptide(L)'
;MQYLRYLGELTYNPFVILIMAIVGLVLSTFVQSLIQLAFAKPMGFKVTDIMFFGLKYTKLKNGKWEKRGKRIGIGLQVETGYDLERYPDIDSKKLISKDKAYIIVTSVVMLLIGIGAFWGLFIASYNVDFYFLASVLFLLGFWLLLFIIGKFCLAVSVVSKVNGKKSLGGYTQEGLSMLRSGVPFKDMDLKPFSELNYKKIWDTEKQMYFLLYLEYLDANGFFDRMPEAVAEVERTLKPNMADSKILLGVYMDLVYYYSYHNIVPSKAKEYYHRIVDDISKDTEPNAMVIKGFYELNCFGNVETAKNCAIKALEKIENFSTGAEREHCRQCINRLNHAIDNFPVQGR
;
A
#
# COMPACT_ATOMS: atom_id res chain seq x y z
N MET A 1 -10.01 20.65 38.72
CA MET A 1 -11.42 20.17 38.87
C MET A 1 -12.38 20.82 37.88
N GLN A 2 -12.33 22.13 37.61
CA GLN A 2 -13.24 22.81 36.67
C GLN A 2 -13.13 22.28 35.24
N TYR A 3 -11.91 22.02 34.73
CA TYR A 3 -11.73 21.46 33.40
C TYR A 3 -12.32 20.04 33.25
N LEU A 4 -12.21 19.20 34.26
CA LEU A 4 -12.84 17.88 34.25
C LEU A 4 -14.36 17.97 34.23
N ARG A 5 -14.93 18.97 34.89
CA ARG A 5 -16.36 19.23 34.81
C ARG A 5 -16.78 19.68 33.41
N TYR A 6 -16.03 20.59 32.83
CA TYR A 6 -16.22 21.02 31.43
C TYR A 6 -16.15 19.85 30.45
N LEU A 7 -15.13 18.97 30.58
CA LEU A 7 -15.05 17.74 29.77
C LEU A 7 -16.27 16.83 30.02
N GLY A 8 -16.72 16.71 31.25
CA GLY A 8 -17.95 15.97 31.59
C GLY A 8 -19.17 16.52 30.88
N GLU A 9 -19.36 17.84 30.89
CA GLU A 9 -20.46 18.51 30.20
C GLU A 9 -20.36 18.35 28.67
N LEU A 10 -19.17 18.45 28.09
CA LEU A 10 -18.91 18.20 26.65
C LEU A 10 -19.19 16.74 26.26
N THR A 11 -18.86 15.80 27.14
CA THR A 11 -19.06 14.36 26.87
C THR A 11 -20.51 13.91 26.98
N TYR A 12 -21.42 14.75 27.52
CA TYR A 12 -22.86 14.48 27.48
C TYR A 12 -23.46 14.55 26.08
N ASN A 13 -22.78 15.22 25.13
CA ASN A 13 -23.27 15.28 23.76
C ASN A 13 -22.39 14.39 22.83
N PRO A 14 -22.87 13.21 22.42
CA PRO A 14 -22.10 12.29 21.59
C PRO A 14 -21.67 12.86 20.23
N PHE A 15 -22.44 13.83 19.69
CA PHE A 15 -22.08 14.49 18.44
C PHE A 15 -20.85 15.40 18.60
N VAL A 16 -20.74 16.09 19.74
CA VAL A 16 -19.57 16.93 20.04
C VAL A 16 -18.32 16.08 20.18
N ILE A 17 -18.40 14.96 20.88
CA ILE A 17 -17.28 14.02 21.00
C ILE A 17 -16.85 13.51 19.62
N LEU A 18 -17.80 13.11 18.79
CA LEU A 18 -17.52 12.61 17.45
C LEU A 18 -16.82 13.66 16.59
N ILE A 19 -17.33 14.90 16.56
CA ILE A 19 -16.73 16.01 15.83
C ILE A 19 -15.31 16.28 16.34
N MET A 20 -15.11 16.36 17.64
CA MET A 20 -13.80 16.62 18.24
C MET A 20 -12.82 15.47 17.94
N ALA A 21 -13.27 14.21 18.00
CA ALA A 21 -12.44 13.06 17.65
C ALA A 21 -12.00 13.12 16.19
N ILE A 22 -12.90 13.48 15.26
CA ILE A 22 -12.58 13.65 13.84
C ILE A 22 -11.58 14.79 13.65
N VAL A 23 -11.80 15.95 14.30
CA VAL A 23 -10.86 17.09 14.23
C VAL A 23 -9.48 16.71 14.76
N GLY A 24 -9.41 16.05 15.92
CA GLY A 24 -8.17 15.56 16.50
C GLY A 24 -7.44 14.57 15.56
N LEU A 25 -8.18 13.65 14.95
CA LEU A 25 -7.64 12.70 13.98
C LEU A 25 -7.08 13.43 12.74
N VAL A 26 -7.83 14.37 12.18
CA VAL A 26 -7.38 15.18 11.02
C VAL A 26 -6.10 15.94 11.37
N LEU A 27 -6.07 16.66 12.47
CA LEU A 27 -4.88 17.40 12.93
C LEU A 27 -3.67 16.48 13.11
N SER A 28 -3.88 15.31 13.70
CA SER A 28 -2.82 14.34 13.93
C SER A 28 -2.24 13.80 12.62
N THR A 29 -3.08 13.55 11.60
CA THR A 29 -2.59 13.12 10.27
C THR A 29 -1.78 14.23 9.59
N PHE A 30 -2.17 15.50 9.75
CA PHE A 30 -1.40 16.65 9.26
C PHE A 30 -0.04 16.75 9.95
N VAL A 31 -0.01 16.71 11.28
CA VAL A 31 1.23 16.76 12.05
C VAL A 31 2.16 15.60 11.66
N GLN A 32 1.65 14.38 11.59
CA GLN A 32 2.42 13.22 11.14
C GLN A 32 3.02 13.43 9.75
N SER A 33 2.21 13.92 8.80
CA SER A 33 2.64 14.12 7.42
C SER A 33 3.68 15.23 7.29
N LEU A 34 3.53 16.32 8.05
CA LEU A 34 4.52 17.39 8.09
C LEU A 34 5.86 16.90 8.65
N ILE A 35 5.84 16.08 9.71
CA ILE A 35 7.06 15.46 10.25
C ILE A 35 7.70 14.57 9.18
N GLN A 36 6.93 13.73 8.50
CA GLN A 36 7.45 12.88 7.43
C GLN A 36 8.08 13.69 6.30
N LEU A 37 7.43 14.75 5.86
CA LEU A 37 7.97 15.66 4.83
C LEU A 37 9.26 16.34 5.28
N ALA A 38 9.30 16.83 6.53
CA ALA A 38 10.47 17.53 7.07
C ALA A 38 11.71 16.62 7.14
N PHE A 39 11.53 15.34 7.49
CA PHE A 39 12.62 14.39 7.66
C PHE A 39 12.91 13.55 6.41
N ALA A 40 12.00 13.49 5.42
CA ALA A 40 12.21 12.67 4.23
C ALA A 40 13.51 13.04 3.51
N LYS A 41 13.64 14.26 3.02
CA LYS A 41 14.81 14.69 2.25
C LYS A 41 16.15 14.62 3.01
N PRO A 42 16.25 15.07 4.29
CA PRO A 42 17.48 14.92 5.07
C PRO A 42 17.93 13.48 5.27
N MET A 43 17.00 12.54 5.32
CA MET A 43 17.31 11.11 5.53
C MET A 43 17.44 10.32 4.22
N GLY A 44 17.37 10.98 3.07
CA GLY A 44 17.54 10.35 1.75
C GLY A 44 16.28 9.75 1.16
N PHE A 45 15.11 10.18 1.63
CA PHE A 45 13.81 9.76 1.09
C PHE A 45 13.23 10.82 0.14
N LYS A 46 12.47 10.35 -0.84
CA LYS A 46 11.63 11.19 -1.69
C LYS A 46 10.15 10.90 -1.42
N VAL A 47 9.31 11.92 -1.59
CA VAL A 47 7.86 11.75 -1.53
C VAL A 47 7.39 11.15 -2.84
N THR A 48 6.69 10.03 -2.76
CA THR A 48 6.12 9.32 -3.91
C THR A 48 4.65 9.66 -4.09
N ASP A 49 3.90 9.67 -3.01
CA ASP A 49 2.47 9.92 -3.02
C ASP A 49 2.04 10.87 -1.91
N ILE A 50 1.01 11.65 -2.20
CA ILE A 50 0.30 12.47 -1.22
C ILE A 50 -1.18 12.17 -1.33
N MET A 51 -1.83 11.90 -0.22
CA MET A 51 -3.27 11.74 -0.15
C MET A 51 -3.87 12.82 0.73
N PHE A 52 -4.81 13.58 0.17
CA PHE A 52 -5.52 14.65 0.85
C PHE A 52 -7.02 14.36 0.83
N PHE A 53 -7.61 14.09 1.99
CA PHE A 53 -9.02 13.71 2.14
C PHE A 53 -9.49 12.67 1.11
N GLY A 54 -8.70 11.61 0.95
CA GLY A 54 -9.01 10.52 0.04
C GLY A 54 -8.65 10.77 -1.43
N LEU A 55 -8.22 11.97 -1.80
CA LEU A 55 -7.69 12.25 -3.14
C LEU A 55 -6.21 11.89 -3.17
N LYS A 56 -5.85 10.84 -3.91
CA LYS A 56 -4.45 10.42 -4.06
C LYS A 56 -3.80 11.15 -5.24
N TYR A 57 -2.63 11.73 -4.99
CA TYR A 57 -1.75 12.31 -5.99
C TYR A 57 -0.42 11.56 -5.95
N THR A 58 0.03 11.10 -7.11
CA THR A 58 1.31 10.41 -7.29
C THR A 58 2.28 11.32 -8.01
N LYS A 59 3.53 11.35 -7.54
CA LYS A 59 4.58 12.11 -8.18
C LYS A 59 5.16 11.30 -9.35
N LEU A 60 5.05 11.85 -10.56
CA LEU A 60 5.58 11.24 -11.77
C LEU A 60 7.12 11.41 -11.85
N LYS A 61 7.77 10.62 -12.71
CA LYS A 61 9.21 10.70 -12.97
C LYS A 61 9.66 12.09 -13.42
N ASN A 62 8.81 12.80 -14.17
CA ASN A 62 9.07 14.19 -14.61
C ASN A 62 8.87 15.24 -13.50
N GLY A 63 8.61 14.83 -12.28
CA GLY A 63 8.39 15.68 -11.11
C GLY A 63 6.97 16.27 -10.99
N LYS A 64 6.10 16.07 -11.98
CA LYS A 64 4.71 16.53 -11.93
C LYS A 64 3.86 15.62 -11.02
N TRP A 65 2.83 16.21 -10.43
CA TRP A 65 1.84 15.48 -9.64
C TRP A 65 0.62 15.14 -10.49
N GLU A 66 0.21 13.88 -10.48
CA GLU A 66 -0.98 13.41 -11.17
C GLU A 66 -1.99 12.85 -10.16
N LYS A 67 -3.26 13.17 -10.37
CA LYS A 67 -4.35 12.62 -9.57
C LYS A 67 -4.62 11.17 -10.00
N ARG A 68 -4.50 10.23 -9.04
CA ARG A 68 -4.61 8.79 -9.27
C ARG A 68 -5.94 8.15 -8.85
N GLY A 69 -6.86 8.93 -8.35
CA GLY A 69 -8.15 8.39 -7.95
C GLY A 69 -8.57 8.82 -6.55
N LYS A 70 -9.63 8.17 -6.05
CA LYS A 70 -10.14 8.39 -4.70
C LYS A 70 -9.84 7.17 -3.85
N ARG A 71 -9.31 7.39 -2.66
CA ARG A 71 -9.16 6.36 -1.61
C ARG A 71 -9.88 6.81 -0.35
N ILE A 72 -10.34 5.86 0.46
CA ILE A 72 -10.84 6.20 1.78
C ILE A 72 -9.64 6.66 2.62
N GLY A 73 -9.65 7.93 3.04
CA GLY A 73 -8.59 8.51 3.85
C GLY A 73 -9.04 9.79 4.50
N ILE A 74 -8.59 10.00 5.74
CA ILE A 74 -8.91 11.18 6.54
C ILE A 74 -7.66 12.04 6.65
N GLY A 75 -7.80 13.36 6.38
CA GLY A 75 -6.72 14.32 6.51
C GLY A 75 -5.64 14.22 5.43
N LEU A 76 -4.40 14.45 5.82
CA LEU A 76 -3.22 14.40 4.96
C LEU A 76 -2.41 13.14 5.26
N GLN A 77 -2.02 12.39 4.22
CA GLN A 77 -1.12 11.24 4.32
C GLN A 77 -0.04 11.36 3.27
N VAL A 78 1.17 11.01 3.63
CA VAL A 78 2.36 11.08 2.76
C VAL A 78 3.00 9.70 2.71
N GLU A 79 3.25 9.21 1.50
CA GLU A 79 4.06 8.03 1.26
C GLU A 79 5.46 8.46 0.80
N THR A 80 6.47 7.81 1.35
CA THR A 80 7.87 8.10 1.05
C THR A 80 8.61 6.83 0.68
N GLY A 81 9.52 6.91 -0.29
CA GLY A 81 10.47 5.87 -0.65
C GLY A 81 11.89 6.40 -0.61
N TYR A 82 12.87 5.52 -0.44
CA TYR A 82 14.28 5.92 -0.51
C TYR A 82 14.63 6.40 -1.91
N ASP A 83 15.42 7.46 -2.02
CA ASP A 83 15.76 8.09 -3.31
C ASP A 83 16.95 7.38 -3.96
N LEU A 84 16.71 6.26 -4.65
CA LEU A 84 17.72 5.49 -5.36
C LEU A 84 18.33 6.25 -6.56
N GLU A 85 17.62 7.23 -7.12
CA GLU A 85 18.18 8.06 -8.21
C GLU A 85 19.34 8.91 -7.70
N ARG A 86 19.25 9.36 -6.45
CA ARG A 86 20.30 10.13 -5.78
C ARG A 86 21.36 9.26 -5.10
N TYR A 87 20.99 8.05 -4.69
CA TYR A 87 21.84 7.14 -3.92
C TYR A 87 21.77 5.71 -4.49
N PRO A 88 22.30 5.47 -5.71
CA PRO A 88 22.11 4.22 -6.43
C PRO A 88 22.84 3.01 -5.81
N ASP A 89 23.91 3.24 -5.07
CA ASP A 89 24.81 2.18 -4.58
C ASP A 89 24.41 1.60 -3.21
N ILE A 90 23.17 1.83 -2.77
CA ILE A 90 22.73 1.30 -1.49
C ILE A 90 22.33 -0.18 -1.64
N ASP A 91 22.92 -1.04 -0.83
CA ASP A 91 22.47 -2.43 -0.73
C ASP A 91 21.13 -2.55 0.04
N SER A 92 20.41 -3.66 -0.16
CA SER A 92 19.10 -3.89 0.44
C SER A 92 19.11 -3.86 1.98
N LYS A 93 20.19 -4.30 2.63
CA LYS A 93 20.33 -4.27 4.09
C LYS A 93 20.46 -2.84 4.62
N LYS A 94 21.25 -2.01 3.93
CA LYS A 94 21.39 -0.59 4.27
C LYS A 94 20.09 0.17 4.02
N LEU A 95 19.38 -0.13 2.92
CA LEU A 95 18.07 0.44 2.61
C LEU A 95 17.08 0.16 3.74
N ILE A 96 16.94 -1.10 4.16
CA ILE A 96 16.07 -1.49 5.27
C ILE A 96 16.48 -0.80 6.58
N SER A 97 17.77 -0.69 6.84
CA SER A 97 18.28 0.03 8.02
C SER A 97 17.91 1.50 7.99
N LYS A 98 17.99 2.16 6.82
CA LYS A 98 17.58 3.55 6.62
C LYS A 98 16.08 3.73 6.82
N ASP A 99 15.25 2.84 6.27
CA ASP A 99 13.79 2.87 6.45
C ASP A 99 13.42 2.74 7.95
N LYS A 100 14.04 1.79 8.65
CA LYS A 100 13.88 1.67 10.12
C LYS A 100 14.29 2.93 10.87
N ALA A 101 15.43 3.51 10.53
CA ALA A 101 15.89 4.75 11.16
C ALA A 101 14.91 5.91 10.90
N TYR A 102 14.37 6.03 9.68
CA TYR A 102 13.36 7.03 9.34
C TYR A 102 12.07 6.86 10.16
N ILE A 103 11.58 5.63 10.29
CA ILE A 103 10.40 5.32 11.12
C ILE A 103 10.66 5.69 12.59
N ILE A 104 11.82 5.33 13.13
CA ILE A 104 12.18 5.64 14.52
C ILE A 104 12.26 7.15 14.76
N VAL A 105 13.02 7.88 13.93
CA VAL A 105 13.18 9.33 14.06
C VAL A 105 11.83 10.04 13.99
N THR A 106 11.02 9.74 12.97
CA THR A 106 9.70 10.37 12.84
C THR A 106 8.78 10.02 14.02
N SER A 107 8.87 8.81 14.57
CA SER A 107 8.10 8.39 15.75
C SER A 107 8.54 9.09 17.03
N VAL A 108 9.85 9.28 17.23
CA VAL A 108 10.38 10.03 18.37
C VAL A 108 9.94 11.50 18.32
N VAL A 109 10.00 12.14 17.15
CA VAL A 109 9.52 13.52 16.99
C VAL A 109 8.02 13.61 17.26
N MET A 110 7.21 12.67 16.77
CA MET A 110 5.77 12.61 17.08
C MET A 110 5.53 12.46 18.59
N LEU A 111 6.33 11.63 19.29
CA LEU A 111 6.25 11.45 20.74
C LEU A 111 6.52 12.78 21.46
N LEU A 112 7.58 13.49 21.07
CA LEU A 112 7.93 14.78 21.68
C LEU A 112 6.82 15.81 21.47
N ILE A 113 6.21 15.88 20.28
CA ILE A 113 5.06 16.75 20.00
C ILE A 113 3.84 16.32 20.82
N GLY A 114 3.59 15.01 20.95
CA GLY A 114 2.52 14.47 21.78
C GLY A 114 2.69 14.85 23.27
N ILE A 115 3.89 14.71 23.80
CA ILE A 115 4.22 15.16 25.16
C ILE A 115 4.02 16.68 25.31
N GLY A 116 4.48 17.46 24.32
CA GLY A 116 4.26 18.91 24.29
C GLY A 116 2.78 19.28 24.26
N ALA A 117 1.96 18.53 23.52
CA ALA A 117 0.51 18.72 23.49
C ALA A 117 -0.14 18.43 24.85
N PHE A 118 0.27 17.37 25.55
CA PHE A 118 -0.21 17.08 26.91
C PHE A 118 0.27 18.12 27.93
N TRP A 119 1.50 18.61 27.78
CA TRP A 119 1.98 19.71 28.61
C TRP A 119 1.20 21.00 28.37
N GLY A 120 0.94 21.34 27.10
CA GLY A 120 0.07 22.48 26.73
C GLY A 120 -1.37 22.33 27.25
N LEU A 121 -1.93 21.09 27.20
CA LEU A 121 -3.20 20.75 27.83
C LEU A 121 -3.17 21.07 29.33
N PHE A 122 -2.13 20.64 30.03
CA PHE A 122 -1.99 20.88 31.46
C PHE A 122 -2.05 22.39 31.75
N ILE A 123 -1.26 23.19 31.03
CA ILE A 123 -1.27 24.67 31.19
C ILE A 123 -2.64 25.28 30.85
N ALA A 124 -3.22 24.90 29.69
CA ALA A 124 -4.48 25.43 29.21
C ALA A 124 -5.67 25.06 30.12
N SER A 125 -5.59 23.97 30.87
CA SER A 125 -6.66 23.51 31.76
C SER A 125 -6.82 24.36 33.03
N TYR A 126 -5.89 25.27 33.31
CA TYR A 126 -6.00 26.20 34.45
C TYR A 126 -6.83 27.43 34.17
N ASN A 127 -7.10 27.77 32.90
CA ASN A 127 -7.87 28.92 32.50
C ASN A 127 -9.10 28.51 31.67
N VAL A 128 -10.28 28.98 32.10
CA VAL A 128 -11.58 28.67 31.49
C VAL A 128 -11.62 29.06 30.01
N ASP A 129 -11.00 30.21 29.66
CA ASP A 129 -10.96 30.70 28.27
C ASP A 129 -10.23 29.77 27.31
N PHE A 130 -9.38 28.86 27.83
CA PHE A 130 -8.58 27.91 27.03
C PHE A 130 -9.09 26.47 27.07
N TYR A 131 -10.26 26.19 27.68
CA TYR A 131 -10.77 24.83 27.79
C TYR A 131 -10.99 24.15 26.44
N PHE A 132 -11.44 24.88 25.43
CA PHE A 132 -11.55 24.36 24.08
C PHE A 132 -10.18 23.97 23.52
N LEU A 133 -9.17 24.83 23.64
CA LEU A 133 -7.78 24.54 23.22
C LEU A 133 -7.23 23.34 23.98
N ALA A 134 -7.47 23.24 25.27
CA ALA A 134 -7.06 22.11 26.10
C ALA A 134 -7.64 20.79 25.55
N SER A 135 -8.91 20.80 25.16
CA SER A 135 -9.56 19.60 24.59
C SER A 135 -8.99 19.23 23.23
N VAL A 136 -8.65 20.19 22.37
CA VAL A 136 -7.98 19.95 21.08
C VAL A 136 -6.59 19.36 21.31
N LEU A 137 -5.81 19.88 22.26
CA LEU A 137 -4.47 19.37 22.60
C LEU A 137 -4.52 17.94 23.16
N PHE A 138 -5.53 17.65 23.98
CA PHE A 138 -5.77 16.29 24.49
C PHE A 138 -5.98 15.29 23.35
N LEU A 139 -6.89 15.62 22.41
CA LEU A 139 -7.18 14.74 21.28
C LEU A 139 -5.99 14.59 20.34
N LEU A 140 -5.27 15.68 20.07
CA LEU A 140 -4.04 15.64 19.29
C LEU A 140 -3.01 14.69 19.90
N GLY A 141 -2.72 14.85 21.20
CA GLY A 141 -1.79 14.00 21.91
C GLY A 141 -2.23 12.54 21.93
N PHE A 142 -3.51 12.27 22.15
CA PHE A 142 -4.09 10.92 22.14
C PHE A 142 -3.93 10.22 20.79
N TRP A 143 -4.29 10.89 19.68
CA TRP A 143 -4.17 10.32 18.35
C TRP A 143 -2.71 10.12 17.92
N LEU A 144 -1.82 11.08 18.27
CA LEU A 144 -0.38 10.92 18.01
C LEU A 144 0.17 9.70 18.75
N LEU A 145 -0.24 9.49 20.01
CA LEU A 145 0.16 8.30 20.77
C LEU A 145 -0.33 7.00 20.11
N LEU A 146 -1.58 6.95 19.65
CA LEU A 146 -2.10 5.79 18.92
C LEU A 146 -1.31 5.53 17.63
N PHE A 147 -0.95 6.56 16.88
CA PHE A 147 -0.11 6.40 15.68
C PHE A 147 1.29 5.88 16.01
N ILE A 148 1.89 6.35 17.11
CA ILE A 148 3.18 5.86 17.59
C ILE A 148 3.10 4.38 17.96
N ILE A 149 2.06 3.97 18.70
CA ILE A 149 1.83 2.57 19.05
C ILE A 149 1.68 1.74 17.78
N GLY A 150 0.88 2.19 16.80
CA GLY A 150 0.71 1.52 15.52
C GLY A 150 2.04 1.36 14.77
N LYS A 151 2.85 2.41 14.69
CA LYS A 151 4.19 2.35 14.06
C LYS A 151 5.16 1.45 14.82
N PHE A 152 5.10 1.47 16.15
CA PHE A 152 5.91 0.58 16.99
C PHE A 152 5.53 -0.88 16.78
N CYS A 153 4.25 -1.22 16.75
CA CYS A 153 3.76 -2.56 16.41
C CYS A 153 4.25 -2.99 15.02
N LEU A 154 4.21 -2.09 14.04
CA LEU A 154 4.72 -2.34 12.69
C LEU A 154 6.25 -2.58 12.71
N ALA A 155 7.01 -1.74 13.41
CA ALA A 155 8.45 -1.90 13.55
C ALA A 155 8.83 -3.21 14.26
N VAL A 156 8.08 -3.59 15.30
CA VAL A 156 8.27 -4.88 16.00
C VAL A 156 7.95 -6.05 15.07
N SER A 157 6.90 -5.96 14.23
CA SER A 157 6.59 -7.02 13.26
C SER A 157 7.70 -7.24 12.25
N VAL A 158 8.35 -6.15 11.80
CA VAL A 158 9.51 -6.18 10.88
C VAL A 158 10.74 -6.85 11.53
N VAL A 159 10.90 -6.69 12.84
CA VAL A 159 12.05 -7.25 13.59
C VAL A 159 11.74 -8.64 14.16
N SER A 160 10.44 -8.99 14.27
CA SER A 160 10.05 -10.23 14.92
C SER A 160 10.56 -11.45 14.15
N LYS A 161 11.30 -12.29 14.88
CA LYS A 161 11.74 -13.61 14.42
C LYS A 161 10.90 -14.68 15.11
N VAL A 162 10.40 -15.61 14.35
CA VAL A 162 9.76 -16.82 14.89
C VAL A 162 10.72 -17.96 14.66
N ASN A 163 11.19 -18.61 15.74
CA ASN A 163 12.20 -19.69 15.71
C ASN A 163 13.48 -19.30 14.92
N GLY A 164 13.98 -18.08 15.13
CA GLY A 164 15.20 -17.59 14.48
C GLY A 164 15.03 -17.12 13.02
N LYS A 165 13.88 -17.38 12.39
CA LYS A 165 13.54 -16.94 11.02
C LYS A 165 12.66 -15.69 11.06
N LYS A 166 12.79 -14.84 10.05
CA LYS A 166 11.97 -13.64 9.89
C LYS A 166 10.48 -14.03 9.74
N SER A 167 9.59 -13.23 10.32
CA SER A 167 8.13 -13.42 10.17
C SER A 167 7.65 -13.05 8.77
N LEU A 168 6.47 -13.53 8.39
CA LEU A 168 5.80 -13.14 7.14
C LEU A 168 5.64 -11.63 7.04
N GLY A 169 5.12 -10.99 8.09
CA GLY A 169 4.99 -9.52 8.15
C GLY A 169 6.32 -8.80 7.98
N GLY A 170 7.42 -9.39 8.47
CA GLY A 170 8.78 -8.89 8.26
C GLY A 170 9.19 -8.92 6.78
N TYR A 171 8.96 -10.02 6.09
CA TYR A 171 9.22 -10.13 4.63
C TYR A 171 8.33 -9.17 3.83
N THR A 172 7.05 -9.09 4.16
CA THR A 172 6.11 -8.17 3.49
C THR A 172 6.56 -6.72 3.62
N GLN A 173 6.91 -6.27 4.82
CA GLN A 173 7.34 -4.89 5.06
C GLN A 173 8.67 -4.56 4.38
N GLU A 174 9.62 -5.49 4.38
CA GLU A 174 10.87 -5.29 3.65
C GLU A 174 10.65 -5.21 2.14
N GLY A 175 9.86 -6.12 1.59
CA GLY A 175 9.50 -6.08 0.16
C GLY A 175 8.78 -4.79 -0.23
N LEU A 176 7.82 -4.34 0.57
CA LEU A 176 7.14 -3.06 0.35
C LEU A 176 8.08 -1.86 0.47
N SER A 177 9.05 -1.90 1.39
CA SER A 177 10.06 -0.84 1.50
C SER A 177 10.96 -0.79 0.27
N MET A 178 11.41 -1.95 -0.22
CA MET A 178 12.18 -2.06 -1.45
C MET A 178 11.37 -1.57 -2.67
N LEU A 179 10.11 -2.00 -2.79
CA LEU A 179 9.21 -1.59 -3.87
C LEU A 179 9.03 -0.06 -3.91
N ARG A 180 8.70 0.56 -2.77
CA ARG A 180 8.55 2.03 -2.66
C ARG A 180 9.83 2.77 -3.02
N SER A 181 10.97 2.18 -2.75
CA SER A 181 12.28 2.74 -3.10
C SER A 181 12.64 2.52 -4.56
N GLY A 182 11.91 1.68 -5.29
CA GLY A 182 12.13 1.39 -6.70
C GLY A 182 13.17 0.31 -6.97
N VAL A 183 13.48 -0.53 -5.96
CA VAL A 183 14.34 -1.70 -6.13
C VAL A 183 13.67 -2.68 -7.10
N PRO A 184 14.34 -3.10 -8.18
CA PRO A 184 13.80 -4.08 -9.12
C PRO A 184 13.41 -5.38 -8.42
N PHE A 185 12.33 -6.02 -8.87
CA PHE A 185 11.90 -7.31 -8.29
C PHE A 185 12.98 -8.38 -8.32
N LYS A 186 13.84 -8.39 -9.35
CA LYS A 186 14.96 -9.33 -9.49
C LYS A 186 16.00 -9.23 -8.36
N ASP A 187 16.08 -8.07 -7.71
CA ASP A 187 17.04 -7.79 -6.63
C ASP A 187 16.41 -7.98 -5.24
N MET A 188 15.15 -8.43 -5.17
CA MET A 188 14.46 -8.76 -3.93
C MET A 188 14.70 -10.23 -3.56
N ASP A 189 14.72 -10.54 -2.26
CA ASP A 189 14.82 -11.93 -1.75
C ASP A 189 13.53 -12.28 -1.00
N LEU A 190 12.49 -12.62 -1.75
CA LEU A 190 11.22 -13.09 -1.20
C LEU A 190 11.19 -14.62 -1.14
N LYS A 191 10.71 -15.14 -0.02
CA LYS A 191 10.70 -16.59 0.24
C LYS A 191 9.34 -17.21 -0.08
N PRO A 192 9.30 -18.48 -0.58
CA PRO A 192 8.05 -19.18 -0.76
C PRO A 192 7.30 -19.37 0.56
N PHE A 193 5.98 -19.48 0.49
CA PHE A 193 5.13 -19.67 1.67
C PHE A 193 5.55 -20.88 2.50
N SER A 194 5.99 -21.96 1.86
CA SER A 194 6.48 -23.18 2.53
C SER A 194 7.74 -22.98 3.38
N GLU A 195 8.55 -21.97 3.08
CA GLU A 195 9.76 -21.64 3.85
C GLU A 195 9.49 -20.65 4.99
N LEU A 196 8.30 -20.02 5.00
CA LEU A 196 7.94 -19.06 6.00
C LEU A 196 7.50 -19.77 7.29
N ASN A 197 8.16 -19.46 8.38
CA ASN A 197 7.84 -20.06 9.67
C ASN A 197 6.90 -19.15 10.47
N TYR A 198 5.67 -19.62 10.71
CA TYR A 198 4.65 -18.84 11.41
C TYR A 198 3.77 -19.73 12.30
N LYS A 199 3.47 -19.25 13.50
CA LYS A 199 2.59 -19.95 14.45
C LYS A 199 1.09 -19.69 14.19
N LYS A 200 0.76 -18.47 13.75
CA LYS A 200 -0.61 -18.04 13.43
C LYS A 200 -0.49 -16.84 12.50
N ILE A 201 -1.05 -16.92 11.32
CA ILE A 201 -1.06 -15.81 10.37
C ILE A 201 -2.50 -15.44 10.10
N TRP A 202 -2.72 -14.11 10.03
CA TRP A 202 -3.97 -13.55 9.58
C TRP A 202 -4.07 -13.72 8.06
N ASP A 203 -5.24 -14.09 7.57
CA ASP A 203 -5.50 -14.24 6.14
C ASP A 203 -5.06 -12.98 5.36
N THR A 204 -5.29 -11.80 5.93
CA THR A 204 -4.87 -10.51 5.37
C THR A 204 -3.34 -10.39 5.18
N GLU A 205 -2.53 -10.90 6.11
CA GLU A 205 -1.05 -10.87 5.95
C GLU A 205 -0.61 -11.77 4.79
N LYS A 206 -1.22 -12.94 4.62
CA LYS A 206 -0.97 -13.82 3.49
C LYS A 206 -1.35 -13.15 2.17
N GLN A 207 -2.49 -12.49 2.13
CA GLN A 207 -2.98 -11.77 0.97
C GLN A 207 -2.04 -10.62 0.57
N MET A 208 -1.59 -9.82 1.54
CA MET A 208 -0.62 -8.76 1.30
C MET A 208 0.73 -9.30 0.81
N TYR A 209 1.21 -10.39 1.39
CA TYR A 209 2.45 -11.02 0.93
C TYR A 209 2.30 -11.59 -0.47
N PHE A 210 1.15 -12.21 -0.77
CA PHE A 210 0.87 -12.77 -2.08
C PHE A 210 0.96 -11.74 -3.21
N LEU A 211 0.38 -10.55 -3.03
CA LEU A 211 0.45 -9.47 -4.02
C LEU A 211 1.90 -9.16 -4.42
N LEU A 212 2.77 -9.04 -3.43
CA LEU A 212 4.19 -8.77 -3.67
C LEU A 212 4.93 -9.99 -4.23
N TYR A 213 4.59 -11.18 -3.73
CA TYR A 213 5.28 -12.42 -4.08
C TYR A 213 4.95 -12.90 -5.48
N LEU A 214 3.70 -12.75 -5.92
CA LEU A 214 3.32 -13.14 -7.29
C LEU A 214 4.02 -12.27 -8.34
N GLU A 215 4.05 -10.94 -8.13
CA GLU A 215 4.80 -10.03 -9.00
C GLU A 215 6.30 -10.34 -9.01
N TYR A 216 6.86 -10.68 -7.85
CA TYR A 216 8.25 -11.12 -7.74
C TYR A 216 8.50 -12.41 -8.54
N LEU A 217 7.62 -13.41 -8.43
CA LEU A 217 7.74 -14.66 -9.18
C LEU A 217 7.64 -14.41 -10.69
N ASP A 218 6.68 -13.58 -11.09
CA ASP A 218 6.47 -13.25 -12.50
C ASP A 218 7.65 -12.48 -13.10
N ALA A 219 8.14 -11.47 -12.41
CA ALA A 219 9.27 -10.66 -12.87
C ALA A 219 10.57 -11.44 -12.99
N ASN A 220 10.74 -12.50 -12.17
CA ASN A 220 11.93 -13.38 -12.19
C ASN A 220 11.76 -14.63 -13.05
N GLY A 221 10.58 -14.86 -13.61
CA GLY A 221 10.32 -16.07 -14.42
C GLY A 221 10.20 -17.36 -13.59
N PHE A 222 9.92 -17.27 -12.28
CA PHE A 222 9.73 -18.44 -11.40
C PHE A 222 8.31 -19.00 -11.47
N PHE A 223 7.87 -19.31 -12.69
CA PHE A 223 6.49 -19.69 -12.98
C PHE A 223 6.08 -21.03 -12.34
N ASP A 224 7.06 -21.93 -12.12
CA ASP A 224 6.89 -23.20 -11.44
C ASP A 224 6.43 -23.07 -9.98
N ARG A 225 6.70 -21.94 -9.33
CA ARG A 225 6.32 -21.66 -7.94
C ARG A 225 4.97 -20.93 -7.80
N MET A 226 4.44 -20.40 -8.88
CA MET A 226 3.16 -19.68 -8.85
C MET A 226 1.98 -20.55 -8.39
N PRO A 227 1.83 -21.82 -8.83
CA PRO A 227 0.70 -22.65 -8.40
C PRO A 227 0.63 -22.83 -6.89
N GLU A 228 1.76 -22.98 -6.20
CA GLU A 228 1.81 -23.08 -4.73
C GLU A 228 1.30 -21.77 -4.07
N ALA A 229 1.79 -20.62 -4.54
CA ALA A 229 1.40 -19.32 -4.03
C ALA A 229 -0.11 -19.06 -4.23
N VAL A 230 -0.62 -19.37 -5.41
CA VAL A 230 -2.05 -19.23 -5.74
C VAL A 230 -2.91 -20.13 -4.86
N ALA A 231 -2.54 -21.41 -4.71
CA ALA A 231 -3.27 -22.35 -3.85
C ALA A 231 -3.29 -21.88 -2.38
N GLU A 232 -2.19 -21.29 -1.89
CA GLU A 232 -2.11 -20.79 -0.51
C GLU A 232 -3.01 -19.57 -0.30
N VAL A 233 -3.08 -18.64 -1.26
CA VAL A 233 -3.96 -17.47 -1.11
C VAL A 233 -5.44 -17.84 -1.31
N GLU A 234 -5.77 -18.72 -2.26
CA GLU A 234 -7.15 -19.18 -2.49
C GLU A 234 -7.78 -19.76 -1.22
N ARG A 235 -6.99 -20.44 -0.36
CA ARG A 235 -7.47 -20.95 0.94
C ARG A 235 -7.89 -19.84 1.91
N THR A 236 -7.41 -18.61 1.70
CA THR A 236 -7.76 -17.46 2.55
C THR A 236 -9.02 -16.73 2.07
N LEU A 237 -9.46 -17.00 0.85
CA LEU A 237 -10.62 -16.35 0.25
C LEU A 237 -11.93 -16.98 0.78
N LYS A 238 -12.77 -16.15 1.37
CA LYS A 238 -14.10 -16.57 1.87
C LYS A 238 -15.18 -16.02 0.96
N PRO A 239 -16.28 -16.76 0.70
CA PRO A 239 -17.34 -16.31 -0.19
C PRO A 239 -17.95 -14.95 0.14
N ASN A 240 -17.98 -14.60 1.43
CA ASN A 240 -18.62 -13.40 1.97
C ASN A 240 -17.61 -12.35 2.48
N MET A 241 -16.37 -12.37 2.01
CA MET A 241 -15.42 -11.31 2.37
C MET A 241 -15.84 -10.00 1.73
N ALA A 242 -16.05 -8.99 2.56
CA ALA A 242 -16.32 -7.62 2.10
C ALA A 242 -15.13 -7.10 1.30
N ASP A 243 -15.42 -6.34 0.26
CA ASP A 243 -14.46 -5.79 -0.69
C ASP A 243 -13.45 -4.87 -0.02
N SER A 244 -12.31 -5.42 0.36
CA SER A 244 -11.15 -4.64 0.77
C SER A 244 -10.26 -4.39 -0.44
N LYS A 245 -9.47 -3.30 -0.42
CA LYS A 245 -8.51 -3.01 -1.51
C LYS A 245 -7.43 -4.07 -1.68
N ILE A 246 -7.10 -4.78 -0.60
CA ILE A 246 -6.19 -5.92 -0.64
C ILE A 246 -6.82 -7.02 -1.47
N LEU A 247 -8.10 -7.31 -1.25
CA LEU A 247 -8.83 -8.32 -2.01
C LEU A 247 -8.98 -7.95 -3.48
N LEU A 248 -9.21 -6.67 -3.79
CA LEU A 248 -9.22 -6.20 -5.18
C LEU A 248 -7.90 -6.55 -5.88
N GLY A 249 -6.76 -6.23 -5.28
CA GLY A 249 -5.44 -6.60 -5.79
C GLY A 249 -5.29 -8.12 -5.95
N VAL A 250 -5.66 -8.89 -4.92
CA VAL A 250 -5.61 -10.36 -4.96
C VAL A 250 -6.45 -10.92 -6.11
N TYR A 251 -7.67 -10.44 -6.30
CA TYR A 251 -8.51 -10.91 -7.41
C TYR A 251 -7.93 -10.49 -8.77
N MET A 252 -7.34 -9.30 -8.89
CA MET A 252 -6.64 -8.88 -10.11
C MET A 252 -5.50 -9.84 -10.45
N ASP A 253 -4.67 -10.21 -9.48
CA ASP A 253 -3.56 -11.14 -9.66
C ASP A 253 -4.04 -12.56 -9.99
N LEU A 254 -5.15 -13.01 -9.39
CA LEU A 254 -5.75 -14.30 -9.73
C LEU A 254 -6.34 -14.29 -11.15
N VAL A 255 -6.97 -13.20 -11.59
CA VAL A 255 -7.41 -13.03 -12.98
C VAL A 255 -6.20 -13.10 -13.92
N TYR A 256 -5.11 -12.41 -13.61
CA TYR A 256 -3.88 -12.45 -14.39
C TYR A 256 -3.33 -13.88 -14.48
N TYR A 257 -3.18 -14.54 -13.33
CA TYR A 257 -2.68 -15.92 -13.28
C TYR A 257 -3.52 -16.89 -14.13
N TYR A 258 -4.86 -16.86 -13.96
CA TYR A 258 -5.76 -17.78 -14.69
C TYR A 258 -6.09 -17.36 -16.12
N SER A 259 -5.73 -16.15 -16.53
CA SER A 259 -5.85 -15.73 -17.93
C SER A 259 -4.53 -15.83 -18.71
N TYR A 260 -3.38 -15.96 -18.04
CA TYR A 260 -2.09 -15.99 -18.72
C TYR A 260 -1.19 -17.19 -18.34
N HIS A 261 -0.88 -17.37 -17.06
CA HIS A 261 0.09 -18.42 -16.64
C HIS A 261 -0.52 -19.82 -16.60
N ASN A 262 -1.72 -19.95 -16.13
CA ASN A 262 -2.46 -21.22 -16.07
C ASN A 262 -3.86 -20.99 -16.62
N ILE A 263 -3.98 -20.98 -17.96
CA ILE A 263 -5.20 -20.57 -18.65
C ILE A 263 -6.38 -21.47 -18.28
N VAL A 264 -7.20 -20.98 -17.35
CA VAL A 264 -8.45 -21.61 -16.90
C VAL A 264 -9.57 -20.54 -16.98
N PRO A 265 -10.22 -20.37 -18.15
CA PRO A 265 -11.18 -19.29 -18.39
C PRO A 265 -12.33 -19.24 -17.39
N SER A 266 -12.78 -20.37 -16.87
CA SER A 266 -13.85 -20.41 -15.86
C SER A 266 -13.44 -19.74 -14.55
N LYS A 267 -12.22 -20.02 -14.07
CA LYS A 267 -11.68 -19.37 -12.85
C LYS A 267 -11.37 -17.89 -13.09
N ALA A 268 -10.77 -17.55 -14.22
CA ALA A 268 -10.52 -16.15 -14.58
C ALA A 268 -11.84 -15.34 -14.58
N LYS A 269 -12.91 -15.87 -15.16
CA LYS A 269 -14.25 -15.26 -15.18
C LYS A 269 -14.84 -15.12 -13.80
N GLU A 270 -14.71 -16.15 -12.95
CA GLU A 270 -15.16 -16.12 -11.55
C GLU A 270 -14.56 -14.95 -10.78
N TYR A 271 -13.23 -14.81 -10.82
CA TYR A 271 -12.55 -13.73 -10.10
C TYR A 271 -12.79 -12.36 -10.74
N TYR A 272 -12.80 -12.28 -12.07
CA TYR A 272 -13.10 -11.03 -12.77
C TYR A 272 -14.49 -10.49 -12.43
N HIS A 273 -15.50 -11.36 -12.32
CA HIS A 273 -16.84 -10.96 -11.95
C HIS A 273 -16.93 -10.27 -10.58
N ARG A 274 -16.06 -10.65 -9.65
CA ARG A 274 -16.00 -10.04 -8.30
C ARG A 274 -15.43 -8.61 -8.29
N ILE A 275 -14.72 -8.22 -9.33
CA ILE A 275 -14.03 -6.92 -9.43
C ILE A 275 -14.44 -6.12 -10.67
N VAL A 276 -15.45 -6.54 -11.40
CA VAL A 276 -15.83 -5.95 -12.69
C VAL A 276 -16.11 -4.45 -12.59
N ASP A 277 -16.78 -3.99 -11.54
CA ASP A 277 -17.11 -2.58 -11.33
C ASP A 277 -15.88 -1.71 -11.04
N ASP A 278 -14.87 -2.25 -10.38
CA ASP A 278 -13.64 -1.57 -10.08
C ASP A 278 -12.67 -1.61 -11.25
N ILE A 279 -12.39 -2.81 -11.77
CA ILE A 279 -11.43 -2.98 -12.86
C ILE A 279 -11.91 -2.34 -14.17
N SER A 280 -13.23 -2.27 -14.44
CA SER A 280 -13.76 -1.62 -15.64
C SER A 280 -13.46 -0.12 -15.67
N LYS A 281 -13.41 0.53 -14.52
CA LYS A 281 -13.12 1.96 -14.35
C LYS A 281 -11.64 2.24 -14.15
N ASP A 282 -10.86 1.21 -13.84
CA ASP A 282 -9.43 1.35 -13.60
C ASP A 282 -8.70 1.54 -14.94
N THR A 283 -7.90 2.59 -14.99
CA THR A 283 -7.09 2.96 -16.16
C THR A 283 -5.59 2.87 -15.86
N GLU A 284 -5.21 2.25 -14.75
CA GLU A 284 -3.80 2.00 -14.45
C GLU A 284 -3.21 0.94 -15.41
N PRO A 285 -1.93 1.03 -15.75
CA PRO A 285 -1.31 0.15 -16.74
C PRO A 285 -1.46 -1.34 -16.43
N ASN A 286 -1.26 -1.74 -15.17
CA ASN A 286 -1.43 -3.13 -14.75
C ASN A 286 -2.86 -3.64 -14.94
N ALA A 287 -3.87 -2.84 -14.57
CA ALA A 287 -5.27 -3.18 -14.79
C ALA A 287 -5.58 -3.36 -16.29
N MET A 288 -5.01 -2.50 -17.14
CA MET A 288 -5.16 -2.64 -18.59
C MET A 288 -4.52 -3.92 -19.12
N VAL A 289 -3.33 -4.29 -18.65
CA VAL A 289 -2.66 -5.54 -19.03
C VAL A 289 -3.50 -6.75 -18.63
N ILE A 290 -4.01 -6.77 -17.40
CA ILE A 290 -4.86 -7.86 -16.91
C ILE A 290 -6.13 -7.99 -17.73
N LYS A 291 -6.81 -6.86 -18.04
CA LYS A 291 -7.96 -6.85 -18.98
C LYS A 291 -7.58 -7.40 -20.34
N GLY A 292 -6.42 -7.01 -20.87
CA GLY A 292 -5.95 -7.47 -22.18
C GLY A 292 -5.81 -8.98 -22.24
N PHE A 293 -5.13 -9.61 -21.26
CA PHE A 293 -5.01 -11.06 -21.18
C PHE A 293 -6.36 -11.76 -20.97
N TYR A 294 -7.21 -11.19 -20.13
CA TYR A 294 -8.56 -11.71 -19.89
C TYR A 294 -9.42 -11.70 -21.16
N GLU A 295 -9.46 -10.60 -21.89
CA GLU A 295 -10.20 -10.48 -23.14
C GLU A 295 -9.66 -11.42 -24.22
N LEU A 296 -8.32 -11.52 -24.32
CA LEU A 296 -7.67 -12.38 -25.30
C LEU A 296 -7.98 -13.85 -25.03
N ASN A 297 -7.66 -14.34 -23.83
CA ASN A 297 -7.62 -15.76 -23.54
C ASN A 297 -8.96 -16.33 -23.04
N CYS A 298 -9.89 -15.48 -22.55
CA CYS A 298 -11.21 -15.93 -22.12
C CYS A 298 -12.30 -15.73 -23.18
N PHE A 299 -12.11 -14.80 -24.15
CA PHE A 299 -13.10 -14.46 -25.15
C PHE A 299 -12.57 -14.43 -26.59
N GLY A 300 -11.26 -14.54 -26.81
CA GLY A 300 -10.66 -14.41 -28.16
C GLY A 300 -10.73 -12.98 -28.73
N ASN A 301 -10.92 -11.98 -27.88
CA ASN A 301 -11.14 -10.59 -28.30
C ASN A 301 -9.81 -9.86 -28.53
N VAL A 302 -9.17 -10.16 -29.67
CA VAL A 302 -7.86 -9.64 -30.05
C VAL A 302 -7.85 -8.11 -30.12
N GLU A 303 -8.90 -7.50 -30.65
CA GLU A 303 -8.96 -6.04 -30.83
C GLU A 303 -9.01 -5.30 -29.47
N THR A 304 -9.81 -5.80 -28.54
CA THR A 304 -9.86 -5.25 -27.18
C THR A 304 -8.54 -5.44 -26.46
N ALA A 305 -7.88 -6.59 -26.62
CA ALA A 305 -6.58 -6.85 -26.04
C ALA A 305 -5.50 -5.87 -26.56
N LYS A 306 -5.47 -5.61 -27.88
CA LYS A 306 -4.59 -4.59 -28.50
C LYS A 306 -4.83 -3.19 -27.91
N ASN A 307 -6.09 -2.78 -27.82
CA ASN A 307 -6.44 -1.49 -27.24
C ASN A 307 -6.00 -1.37 -25.76
N CYS A 308 -6.09 -2.47 -25.00
CA CYS A 308 -5.59 -2.52 -23.63
C CYS A 308 -4.05 -2.37 -23.57
N ALA A 309 -3.32 -3.07 -24.43
CA ALA A 309 -1.86 -2.98 -24.50
C ALA A 309 -1.38 -1.56 -24.84
N ILE A 310 -2.00 -0.92 -25.84
CA ILE A 310 -1.69 0.46 -26.25
C ILE A 310 -1.92 1.42 -25.06
N LYS A 311 -3.10 1.37 -24.43
CA LYS A 311 -3.42 2.24 -23.29
C LYS A 311 -2.52 2.01 -22.10
N ALA A 312 -2.09 0.77 -21.83
CA ALA A 312 -1.14 0.46 -20.79
C ALA A 312 0.22 1.11 -21.09
N LEU A 313 0.70 1.01 -22.32
CA LEU A 313 1.97 1.59 -22.75
C LEU A 313 1.97 3.12 -22.67
N GLU A 314 0.89 3.79 -23.06
CA GLU A 314 0.74 5.25 -22.99
C GLU A 314 0.85 5.76 -21.53
N LYS A 315 0.45 4.94 -20.57
CA LYS A 315 0.40 5.33 -19.15
C LYS A 315 1.51 4.73 -18.29
N ILE A 316 2.42 3.95 -18.88
CA ILE A 316 3.42 3.20 -18.11
C ILE A 316 4.33 4.10 -17.28
N GLU A 317 4.66 5.30 -17.77
CA GLU A 317 5.48 6.27 -17.06
C GLU A 317 4.76 6.86 -15.83
N ASN A 318 3.48 6.57 -15.71
CA ASN A 318 2.66 6.98 -14.58
C ASN A 318 2.87 6.14 -13.32
N PHE A 319 3.51 4.99 -13.35
CA PHE A 319 3.83 4.25 -12.13
C PHE A 319 4.78 5.04 -11.22
N SER A 320 4.51 4.97 -9.92
CA SER A 320 5.29 5.66 -8.90
C SER A 320 6.68 5.03 -8.72
N THR A 321 6.79 3.71 -8.89
CA THR A 321 8.05 2.98 -8.68
C THR A 321 8.66 2.48 -9.99
N GLY A 322 9.99 2.43 -10.03
CA GLY A 322 10.72 1.89 -11.17
C GLY A 322 10.50 0.40 -11.37
N ALA A 323 10.38 -0.33 -10.26
CA ALA A 323 10.14 -1.78 -10.27
C ALA A 323 8.81 -2.14 -10.94
N GLU A 324 7.73 -1.46 -10.54
CA GLU A 324 6.39 -1.68 -11.14
C GLU A 324 6.38 -1.30 -12.62
N ARG A 325 7.03 -0.20 -13.00
CA ARG A 325 7.14 0.18 -14.43
C ARG A 325 7.83 -0.88 -15.26
N GLU A 326 8.96 -1.39 -14.78
CA GLU A 326 9.73 -2.41 -15.50
C GLU A 326 8.94 -3.71 -15.61
N HIS A 327 8.35 -4.19 -14.53
CA HIS A 327 7.50 -5.38 -14.53
C HIS A 327 6.29 -5.21 -15.47
N CYS A 328 5.57 -4.10 -15.38
CA CYS A 328 4.44 -3.86 -16.27
C CYS A 328 4.85 -3.79 -17.74
N ARG A 329 6.04 -3.23 -18.06
CA ARG A 329 6.58 -3.22 -19.43
C ARG A 329 6.81 -4.64 -19.93
N GLN A 330 7.34 -5.52 -19.10
CA GLN A 330 7.50 -6.94 -19.43
C GLN A 330 6.14 -7.61 -19.70
N CYS A 331 5.14 -7.33 -18.87
CA CYS A 331 3.79 -7.85 -19.05
C CYS A 331 3.11 -7.33 -20.34
N ILE A 332 3.31 -6.05 -20.69
CA ILE A 332 2.83 -5.49 -21.97
C ILE A 332 3.49 -6.21 -23.17
N ASN A 333 4.79 -6.44 -23.10
CA ASN A 333 5.51 -7.15 -24.16
C ASN A 333 5.00 -8.59 -24.32
N ARG A 334 4.72 -9.28 -23.21
CA ARG A 334 4.11 -10.62 -23.23
C ARG A 334 2.70 -10.60 -23.80
N LEU A 335 1.90 -9.58 -23.49
CA LEU A 335 0.54 -9.41 -24.04
C LEU A 335 0.61 -9.20 -25.55
N ASN A 336 1.49 -8.33 -26.04
CA ASN A 336 1.70 -8.11 -27.46
C ASN A 336 2.12 -9.41 -28.18
N HIS A 337 3.08 -10.14 -27.61
CA HIS A 337 3.49 -11.43 -28.16
C HIS A 337 2.35 -12.45 -28.17
N ALA A 338 1.50 -12.49 -27.15
CA ALA A 338 0.34 -13.38 -27.12
C ALA A 338 -0.71 -12.97 -28.18
N ILE A 339 -0.90 -11.69 -28.41
CA ILE A 339 -1.79 -11.14 -29.47
C ILE A 339 -1.30 -11.53 -30.85
N ASP A 340 0.01 -11.35 -31.11
CA ASP A 340 0.61 -11.62 -32.43
C ASP A 340 0.57 -13.12 -32.78
N ASN A 341 0.63 -13.98 -31.77
CA ASN A 341 0.58 -15.45 -31.93
C ASN A 341 -0.80 -16.04 -31.68
N PHE A 342 -1.82 -15.21 -31.46
CA PHE A 342 -3.18 -15.72 -31.22
C PHE A 342 -3.74 -16.36 -32.50
N PRO A 343 -4.19 -17.63 -32.45
CA PRO A 343 -4.69 -18.31 -33.64
C PRO A 343 -5.92 -17.55 -34.17
N VAL A 344 -5.78 -16.95 -35.34
CA VAL A 344 -6.91 -16.38 -36.05
C VAL A 344 -7.80 -17.56 -36.41
N GLN A 345 -8.89 -17.78 -35.63
CA GLN A 345 -9.92 -18.72 -36.04
C GLN A 345 -10.43 -18.27 -37.42
N GLY A 346 -10.13 -19.05 -38.43
CA GLY A 346 -10.51 -18.76 -39.80
C GLY A 346 -11.99 -18.44 -39.88
N ARG A 347 -12.29 -17.33 -40.57
CA ARG A 347 -13.63 -16.95 -40.99
C ARG A 347 -14.25 -18.00 -41.85
#